data_a8bb3af43c1725c0207372d12a3703cc
#
_entry.id   a8bb3af43c1725c0207372d12a3703cc
#
_cell.length_a   1.000
_cell.length_b   1.000
_cell.length_c   1.000
_cell.angle_alpha   90.00
_cell.angle_beta   90.00
_cell.angle_gamma   90.00
#
_symmetry.space_group_name_H-M   'P 1'
#
loop_
_entity.id
_entity.type
_entity.pdbx_description
1 polymer ?
#
loop_
_entity_poly.entity_id
_entity_poly.type
_entity_poly.pdbx_seq_one_letter_code
_entity_poly.pdbx_strand_id
1 'polypeptide(L)'
;LRQAVEDPANKCVLVDFWASWCGPCISGMNRIKQLYETYRAAGLEVIGVSLDSRREAWLRAIEKEGLPWSNISNLDGWQTGFDSYGIQSLPSFVLIRCSDGQIVARKPWGRASHIPVGEIEKLLGQ
;
A
#
# COMPACT_ATOMS: atom_id res chain seq x y z
N LEU A 1 -2.84 4.71 -9.57
CA LEU A 1 -2.19 5.41 -8.47
C LEU A 1 -2.31 6.94 -8.57
N ARG A 2 -2.06 7.49 -9.76
CA ARG A 2 -2.19 8.92 -10.02
C ARG A 2 -3.58 9.47 -9.64
N GLN A 3 -4.64 8.77 -9.99
CA GLN A 3 -6.02 9.17 -9.67
C GLN A 3 -6.23 9.30 -8.17
N ALA A 4 -5.69 8.38 -7.38
CA ALA A 4 -5.80 8.43 -5.93
C ALA A 4 -5.06 9.64 -5.34
N VAL A 5 -3.89 9.98 -5.87
CA VAL A 5 -3.11 11.14 -5.43
C VAL A 5 -3.80 12.44 -5.80
N GLU A 6 -4.44 12.51 -6.96
CA GLU A 6 -5.11 13.71 -7.46
C GLU A 6 -6.53 13.90 -6.92
N ASP A 7 -7.12 12.88 -6.27
CA ASP A 7 -8.44 12.97 -5.68
C ASP A 7 -8.43 13.96 -4.50
N PRO A 8 -9.25 15.03 -4.55
CA PRO A 8 -9.23 16.04 -3.47
C PRO A 8 -9.72 15.52 -2.12
N ALA A 9 -10.39 14.37 -2.08
CA ALA A 9 -10.78 13.74 -0.82
C ALA A 9 -9.59 13.13 -0.08
N ASN A 10 -8.47 12.89 -0.76
CA ASN A 10 -7.30 12.23 -0.20
C ASN A 10 -6.22 13.25 0.20
N LYS A 11 -5.68 13.10 1.40
CA LYS A 11 -4.53 13.89 1.89
C LYS A 11 -3.23 13.13 1.73
N CYS A 12 -3.27 11.81 1.82
CA CYS A 12 -2.12 10.95 1.58
C CYS A 12 -2.56 9.59 1.05
N VAL A 13 -1.64 8.93 0.37
CA VAL A 13 -1.83 7.57 -0.15
C VAL A 13 -0.73 6.68 0.41
N LEU A 14 -1.13 5.63 1.11
CA LEU A 14 -0.22 4.56 1.53
C LEU A 14 -0.21 3.50 0.43
N VAL A 15 0.95 3.29 -0.16
CA VAL A 15 1.14 2.23 -1.17
C VAL A 15 1.72 1.01 -0.47
N ASP A 16 0.98 -0.09 -0.51
CA ASP A 16 1.37 -1.38 0.08
C ASP A 16 1.85 -2.31 -1.03
N PHE A 17 3.16 -2.51 -1.10
CA PHE A 17 3.75 -3.48 -2.03
C PHE A 17 3.74 -4.85 -1.36
N TRP A 18 3.07 -5.80 -2.00
CA TRP A 18 2.80 -7.12 -1.43
C TRP A 18 2.74 -8.20 -2.50
N ALA A 19 2.53 -9.43 -2.10
CA ALA A 19 2.22 -10.53 -2.99
C ALA A 19 1.41 -11.60 -2.24
N SER A 20 0.64 -12.39 -2.96
CA SER A 20 -0.17 -13.46 -2.38
C SER A 20 0.67 -14.54 -1.68
N TRP A 21 1.91 -14.72 -2.15
CA TRP A 21 2.87 -15.70 -1.59
C TRP A 21 3.73 -15.13 -0.46
N CYS A 22 3.54 -13.89 -0.09
CA CYS A 22 4.33 -13.22 0.95
C CYS A 22 3.63 -13.35 2.30
N GLY A 23 4.07 -14.28 3.15
CA GLY A 23 3.49 -14.51 4.48
C GLY A 23 3.45 -13.26 5.35
N PRO A 24 4.57 -12.53 5.53
CA PRO A 24 4.58 -11.29 6.31
C PRO A 24 3.65 -10.20 5.75
N CYS A 25 3.48 -10.13 4.43
CA CYS A 25 2.53 -9.20 3.82
C CYS A 25 1.09 -9.52 4.26
N ILE A 26 0.72 -10.78 4.18
CA ILE A 26 -0.63 -11.24 4.54
C ILE A 26 -0.89 -11.04 6.03
N SER A 27 0.06 -11.42 6.89
CA SER A 27 -0.12 -11.26 8.34
C SER A 27 -0.20 -9.79 8.77
N GLY A 28 0.33 -8.86 7.98
CA GLY A 28 0.26 -7.43 8.24
C GLY A 28 -1.03 -6.75 7.78
N MET A 29 -1.86 -7.44 6.99
CA MET A 29 -3.05 -6.82 6.37
C MET A 29 -4.07 -6.29 7.39
N ASN A 30 -4.25 -6.98 8.52
CA ASN A 30 -5.21 -6.53 9.54
C ASN A 30 -4.85 -5.16 10.10
N ARG A 31 -3.56 -4.88 10.29
CA ARG A 31 -3.12 -3.58 10.79
C ARG A 31 -3.40 -2.47 9.77
N ILE A 32 -3.17 -2.75 8.50
CA ILE A 32 -3.48 -1.79 7.42
C ILE A 32 -4.98 -1.53 7.37
N LYS A 33 -5.80 -2.57 7.50
CA LYS A 33 -7.27 -2.43 7.55
C LYS A 33 -7.71 -1.54 8.71
N GLN A 34 -7.11 -1.71 9.89
CA GLN A 34 -7.42 -0.87 11.06
C GLN A 34 -7.08 0.60 10.79
N LEU A 35 -5.94 0.87 10.18
CA LEU A 35 -5.55 2.23 9.79
C LEU A 35 -6.52 2.81 8.77
N TYR A 36 -6.89 2.03 7.79
CA TYR A 36 -7.84 2.43 6.75
C TYR A 36 -9.19 2.80 7.36
N GLU A 37 -9.74 1.94 8.21
CA GLU A 37 -11.01 2.21 8.88
C GLU A 37 -10.93 3.48 9.74
N THR A 38 -9.84 3.65 10.47
CA THR A 38 -9.67 4.78 11.38
C THR A 38 -9.51 6.10 10.64
N TYR A 39 -8.76 6.13 9.55
CA TYR A 39 -8.33 7.38 8.92
C TYR A 39 -8.87 7.63 7.52
N ARG A 40 -9.67 6.73 6.96
CA ARG A 40 -10.21 6.92 5.60
C ARG A 40 -10.98 8.24 5.49
N ALA A 41 -11.86 8.52 6.43
CA ALA A 41 -12.65 9.75 6.43
C ALA A 41 -11.78 11.01 6.59
N ALA A 42 -10.64 10.89 7.28
CA ALA A 42 -9.71 12.00 7.48
C ALA A 42 -8.82 12.26 6.24
N GLY A 43 -8.81 11.35 5.26
CA GLY A 43 -8.08 11.55 4.02
C GLY A 43 -7.01 10.52 3.70
N LEU A 44 -6.96 9.38 4.42
CA LEU A 44 -6.05 8.29 4.09
C LEU A 44 -6.66 7.43 2.97
N GLU A 45 -5.92 7.25 1.89
CA GLU A 45 -6.20 6.22 0.89
C GLU A 45 -5.11 5.15 0.95
N VAL A 46 -5.47 3.93 0.65
CA VAL A 46 -4.53 2.81 0.53
C VAL A 46 -4.66 2.22 -0.86
N ILE A 47 -3.53 1.93 -1.48
CA ILE A 47 -3.47 1.23 -2.76
C ILE A 47 -2.52 0.05 -2.59
N GLY A 48 -3.00 -1.15 -2.90
CA GLY A 48 -2.16 -2.34 -2.93
C GLY A 48 -1.54 -2.53 -4.31
N VAL A 49 -0.22 -2.69 -4.36
CA VAL A 49 0.50 -3.00 -5.59
C VAL A 49 1.13 -4.38 -5.43
N SER A 50 0.63 -5.35 -6.18
CA SER A 50 1.07 -6.74 -6.07
C SER A 50 2.22 -7.05 -7.01
N LEU A 51 3.19 -7.81 -6.50
CA LEU A 51 4.28 -8.39 -7.27
C LEU A 51 3.99 -9.86 -7.66
N ASP A 52 2.71 -10.23 -7.70
CA ASP A 52 2.31 -11.55 -8.19
C ASP A 52 2.60 -11.69 -9.68
N SER A 53 2.82 -12.92 -10.11
CA SER A 53 2.90 -13.28 -11.52
C SER A 53 1.71 -14.13 -11.98
N ARG A 54 0.85 -14.53 -11.05
CA ARG A 54 -0.31 -15.39 -11.32
C ARG A 54 -1.59 -14.67 -10.89
N ARG A 55 -2.43 -14.39 -11.88
CA ARG A 55 -3.67 -13.64 -11.67
C ARG A 55 -4.62 -14.32 -10.67
N GLU A 56 -4.78 -15.63 -10.78
CA GLU A 56 -5.71 -16.37 -9.91
C GLU A 56 -5.28 -16.31 -8.44
N ALA A 57 -3.98 -16.46 -8.18
CA ALA A 57 -3.44 -16.38 -6.83
C ALA A 57 -3.65 -15.00 -6.24
N TRP A 58 -3.41 -13.95 -7.03
CA TRP A 58 -3.61 -12.56 -6.62
C TRP A 58 -5.07 -12.27 -6.28
N LEU A 59 -6.00 -12.59 -7.18
CA LEU A 59 -7.42 -12.34 -6.97
C LEU A 59 -7.97 -13.14 -5.79
N ARG A 60 -7.52 -14.38 -5.63
CA ARG A 60 -7.92 -15.22 -4.49
C ARG A 60 -7.48 -14.62 -3.16
N ALA A 61 -6.26 -14.08 -3.12
CA ALA A 61 -5.76 -13.45 -1.90
C ALA A 61 -6.56 -12.19 -1.55
N ILE A 62 -6.88 -11.34 -2.53
CA ILE A 62 -7.71 -10.15 -2.31
C ILE A 62 -9.05 -10.54 -1.70
N GLU A 63 -9.70 -11.54 -2.24
CA GLU A 63 -10.99 -12.03 -1.76
C GLU A 63 -10.86 -12.63 -0.36
N LYS A 64 -9.90 -13.51 -0.17
CA LYS A 64 -9.69 -14.20 1.12
C LYS A 64 -9.40 -13.20 2.25
N GLU A 65 -8.55 -12.22 2.00
CA GLU A 65 -8.18 -11.22 3.00
C GLU A 65 -9.20 -10.09 3.12
N GLY A 66 -10.15 -10.01 2.19
CA GLY A 66 -11.19 -8.98 2.21
C GLY A 66 -10.63 -7.57 2.17
N LEU A 67 -9.72 -7.31 1.23
CA LEU A 67 -9.03 -6.01 1.13
C LEU A 67 -10.00 -4.96 0.59
N PRO A 68 -10.29 -3.89 1.38
CA PRO A 68 -11.32 -2.92 1.00
C PRO A 68 -10.84 -1.81 0.06
N TRP A 69 -9.54 -1.73 -0.18
CA TRP A 69 -8.94 -0.71 -1.05
C TRP A 69 -8.64 -1.25 -2.45
N SER A 70 -8.30 -0.35 -3.37
CA SER A 70 -7.94 -0.72 -4.73
C SER A 70 -6.62 -1.51 -4.77
N ASN A 71 -6.60 -2.55 -5.58
CA ASN A 71 -5.43 -3.39 -5.78
C ASN A 71 -5.09 -3.44 -7.26
N ILE A 72 -3.81 -3.22 -7.58
CA ILE A 72 -3.30 -3.28 -8.95
C ILE A 72 -2.11 -4.22 -9.03
N SER A 73 -1.87 -4.79 -10.20
CA SER A 73 -0.71 -5.62 -10.47
C SER A 73 -0.43 -5.67 -11.96
N ASN A 74 0.85 -5.65 -12.33
CA ASN A 74 1.28 -5.91 -13.70
C ASN A 74 1.47 -7.40 -13.97
N LEU A 75 1.40 -8.24 -12.93
CA LEU A 75 1.54 -9.69 -13.01
C LEU A 75 2.88 -10.13 -13.62
N ASP A 76 3.92 -9.35 -13.37
CA ASP A 76 5.29 -9.59 -13.87
C ASP A 76 6.29 -9.92 -12.76
N GLY A 77 5.80 -10.32 -11.59
CA GLY A 77 6.65 -10.61 -10.44
C GLY A 77 7.37 -9.36 -9.97
N TRP A 78 8.68 -9.47 -9.79
CA TRP A 78 9.51 -8.37 -9.27
C TRP A 78 9.83 -7.28 -10.29
N GLN A 79 9.58 -7.50 -11.58
CA GLN A 79 10.11 -6.63 -12.64
C GLN A 79 9.65 -5.18 -12.51
N THR A 80 8.35 -4.92 -12.55
CA THR A 80 7.85 -3.54 -12.41
C THR A 80 8.14 -2.97 -11.03
N GLY A 81 8.00 -3.79 -9.99
CA GLY A 81 8.30 -3.35 -8.63
C GLY A 81 9.72 -2.85 -8.49
N PHE A 82 10.69 -3.61 -9.01
CA PHE A 82 12.09 -3.24 -8.99
C PHE A 82 12.37 -2.03 -9.90
N ASP A 83 11.93 -2.09 -11.17
CA ASP A 83 12.28 -1.09 -12.17
C ASP A 83 11.61 0.26 -11.92
N SER A 84 10.33 0.26 -11.57
CA SER A 84 9.56 1.50 -11.43
C SER A 84 9.55 2.06 -10.02
N TYR A 85 9.66 1.21 -9.00
CA TYR A 85 9.51 1.63 -7.60
C TYR A 85 10.73 1.33 -6.74
N GLY A 86 11.71 0.63 -7.26
CA GLY A 86 12.92 0.25 -6.51
C GLY A 86 12.66 -0.76 -5.40
N ILE A 87 11.61 -1.58 -5.53
CA ILE A 87 11.23 -2.55 -4.50
C ILE A 87 12.13 -3.77 -4.59
N GLN A 88 12.80 -4.12 -3.49
CA GLN A 88 13.73 -5.25 -3.39
C GLN A 88 13.32 -6.26 -2.34
N SER A 89 12.33 -5.94 -1.52
CA SER A 89 11.83 -6.83 -0.46
C SER A 89 10.36 -6.56 -0.20
N LEU A 90 9.65 -7.53 0.35
CA LEU A 90 8.24 -7.43 0.71
C LEU A 90 8.03 -7.82 2.18
N PRO A 91 7.07 -7.19 2.85
CA PRO A 91 6.30 -6.03 2.40
C PRO A 91 7.16 -4.76 2.35
N SER A 92 6.80 -3.84 1.50
CA SER A 92 7.39 -2.50 1.45
C SER A 92 6.27 -1.48 1.39
N PHE A 93 6.50 -0.32 2.01
CA PHE A 93 5.50 0.74 2.10
C PHE A 93 6.07 2.05 1.58
N VAL A 94 5.26 2.76 0.82
CA VAL A 94 5.57 4.12 0.35
C VAL A 94 4.41 5.01 0.72
N LEU A 95 4.68 6.16 1.33
CA LEU A 95 3.65 7.14 1.67
C LEU A 95 3.82 8.36 0.78
N ILE A 96 2.76 8.72 0.08
CA ILE A 96 2.72 9.85 -0.84
C ILE A 96 1.87 10.96 -0.23
N ARG A 97 2.39 12.19 -0.22
CA ARG A 97 1.63 13.38 0.16
C ARG A 97 0.86 13.86 -1.07
N CYS A 98 -0.48 13.97 -0.94
CA CYS A 98 -1.31 14.29 -2.09
C CYS A 98 -1.21 15.75 -2.54
N SER A 99 -0.84 16.67 -1.64
CA SER A 99 -0.76 18.11 -1.97
C SER A 99 0.27 18.41 -3.08
N ASP A 100 1.34 17.62 -3.18
CA ASP A 100 2.41 17.83 -4.17
C ASP A 100 2.88 16.54 -4.84
N GLY A 101 2.30 15.39 -4.50
CA GLY A 101 2.66 14.10 -5.07
C GLY A 101 4.02 13.56 -4.63
N GLN A 102 4.62 14.13 -3.60
CA GLN A 102 5.95 13.72 -3.13
C GLN A 102 5.89 12.51 -2.21
N ILE A 103 6.88 11.64 -2.34
CA ILE A 103 7.08 10.53 -1.40
C ILE A 103 7.68 11.12 -0.12
N VAL A 104 6.99 10.93 1.00
CA VAL A 104 7.41 11.46 2.30
C VAL A 104 7.91 10.38 3.25
N ALA A 105 7.69 9.12 2.93
CA ALA A 105 8.23 8.00 3.70
C ALA A 105 8.40 6.78 2.81
N ARG A 106 9.48 6.04 3.04
CA ARG A 106 9.76 4.74 2.42
C ARG A 106 10.17 3.77 3.51
N LYS A 107 9.50 2.62 3.56
CA LYS A 107 9.78 1.58 4.56
C LYS A 107 10.06 0.26 3.83
N PRO A 108 11.30 0.07 3.33
CA PRO A 108 11.63 -1.05 2.43
C PRO A 108 11.79 -2.41 3.12
N TRP A 109 11.87 -2.45 4.44
CA TRP A 109 12.11 -3.69 5.19
C TRP A 109 10.85 -4.11 5.93
N GLY A 110 9.72 -4.07 5.26
CA GLY A 110 8.43 -4.06 5.87
C GLY A 110 8.09 -5.23 6.78
N ARG A 111 7.81 -4.89 8.00
CA ARG A 111 6.90 -5.60 8.88
C ARG A 111 5.70 -4.69 9.09
N ALA A 112 4.59 -5.22 9.59
CA ALA A 112 3.43 -4.39 9.91
C ALA A 112 3.78 -3.26 10.89
N SER A 113 4.76 -3.48 11.76
CA SER A 113 5.29 -2.47 12.68
C SER A 113 6.06 -1.34 11.98
N HIS A 114 6.41 -1.50 10.71
CA HIS A 114 7.13 -0.51 9.92
C HIS A 114 6.20 0.34 9.04
N ILE A 115 4.89 0.19 9.17
CA ILE A 115 3.94 1.10 8.51
C ILE A 115 4.19 2.50 9.05
N PRO A 116 4.29 3.54 8.20
CA PRO A 116 4.64 4.90 8.64
C PRO A 116 3.45 5.60 9.30
N VAL A 117 2.99 5.09 10.44
CA VAL A 117 1.79 5.57 11.14
C VAL A 117 1.96 7.03 11.59
N GLY A 118 3.10 7.38 12.17
CA GLY A 118 3.35 8.74 12.63
C GLY A 118 3.30 9.76 11.51
N GLU A 119 3.89 9.43 10.37
CA GLU A 119 3.87 10.29 9.19
C GLU A 119 2.46 10.42 8.62
N ILE A 120 1.68 9.33 8.62
CA ILE A 120 0.27 9.35 8.20
C ILE A 120 -0.52 10.30 9.09
N GLU A 121 -0.43 10.13 10.41
CA GLU A 121 -1.15 10.96 11.37
C GLU A 121 -0.79 12.44 11.23
N LYS A 122 0.47 12.74 11.03
CA LYS A 122 0.93 14.10 10.82
C LYS A 122 0.31 14.73 9.57
N LEU A 123 0.27 14.01 8.45
CA LEU A 123 -0.32 14.51 7.21
C LEU A 123 -1.83 14.72 7.33
N LEU A 124 -2.49 13.93 8.17
CA LEU A 124 -3.93 14.03 8.40
C LEU A 124 -4.31 15.06 9.47
N GLY A 125 -3.34 15.69 10.11
CA GLY A 125 -3.56 16.67 11.19
C GLY A 125 -3.98 16.05 12.52
N GLN A 126 -3.59 14.79 12.72
CA GLN A 126 -3.92 14.05 13.94
C GLN A 126 -2.84 14.16 15.01
#